data_f0ad92cc04fe467de95e85e9f915a828
#
_entry.id   f0ad92cc04fe467de95e85e9f915a828
#
_cell.length_a   1.000
_cell.length_b   1.000
_cell.length_c   1.000
_cell.angle_alpha   90.00
_cell.angle_beta   90.00
_cell.angle_gamma   90.00
#
_symmetry.space_group_name_H-M   'P 1'
#
loop_
_entity.id
_entity.type
_entity.pdbx_description
1 polymer ?
#
loop_
_entity_poly.entity_id
_entity_poly.type
_entity_poly.pdbx_seq_one_letter_code
_entity_poly.pdbx_strand_id
1 'polypeptide(L)'
;MAGDKSALILVVDDDYDFLEITRLLLERAGYRVMTAADPAQALRKMAAEKPDLVITDLMMTSLDSGFSFARSVKEDPAYADIRVVLTTSVSSALGLDFRPRSAEEQAQMHVDAYFDKPLNAEQLLAKIAELLGKSDQPARGAAARKDESAGARLRKETRPTGEVSADDRP
;
A
#
# COMPACT_ATOMS: atom_id res chain seq x y z
N MET A 1 6.70 -23.06 -6.61
CA MET A 1 6.02 -22.10 -5.76
C MET A 1 6.76 -20.78 -5.84
N ALA A 2 6.24 -19.86 -6.59
CA ALA A 2 6.71 -18.48 -6.50
C ALA A 2 6.32 -17.99 -5.10
N GLY A 3 7.29 -17.87 -4.21
CA GLY A 3 7.08 -17.21 -2.94
C GLY A 3 6.54 -15.83 -3.24
N ASP A 4 5.41 -15.51 -2.64
CA ASP A 4 4.83 -14.17 -2.69
C ASP A 4 5.87 -13.24 -2.02
N LYS A 5 6.82 -12.76 -2.84
CA LYS A 5 7.78 -11.77 -2.36
C LYS A 5 6.97 -10.54 -2.04
N SER A 6 6.80 -10.29 -0.75
CA SER A 6 6.22 -9.03 -0.30
C SER A 6 7.01 -7.88 -0.92
N ALA A 7 6.31 -6.89 -1.47
CA ALA A 7 6.93 -5.75 -2.12
C ALA A 7 7.86 -5.02 -1.13
N LEU A 8 8.98 -4.55 -1.63
CA LEU A 8 9.98 -3.81 -0.86
C LEU A 8 9.76 -2.30 -1.02
N ILE A 9 9.59 -1.62 0.11
CA ILE A 9 9.38 -0.18 0.16
C ILE A 9 10.58 0.47 0.84
N LEU A 10 11.13 1.50 0.22
CA LEU A 10 12.16 2.36 0.81
C LEU A 10 11.52 3.66 1.30
N VAL A 11 11.72 3.98 2.57
CA VAL A 11 11.27 5.24 3.19
C VAL A 11 12.49 6.12 3.43
N VAL A 12 12.45 7.35 2.91
CA VAL A 12 13.55 8.32 2.99
C VAL A 12 13.05 9.58 3.68
N ASP A 13 13.59 9.86 4.86
CA ASP A 13 13.24 11.03 5.67
C ASP A 13 14.33 11.28 6.70
N ASP A 14 14.65 12.52 7.00
CA ASP A 14 15.62 12.87 8.05
C ASP A 14 15.03 12.83 9.46
N ASP A 15 13.72 12.66 9.59
CA ASP A 15 13.03 12.47 10.86
C ASP A 15 12.96 10.98 11.23
N TYR A 16 13.72 10.60 12.25
CA TYR A 16 13.78 9.21 12.73
C TYR A 16 12.45 8.69 13.26
N ASP A 17 11.67 9.51 13.91
CA ASP A 17 10.35 9.10 14.44
C ASP A 17 9.40 8.80 13.30
N PHE A 18 9.42 9.64 12.28
CA PHE A 18 8.64 9.40 11.07
C PHE A 18 9.06 8.11 10.34
N LEU A 19 10.36 7.87 10.20
CA LEU A 19 10.89 6.64 9.61
C LEU A 19 10.40 5.40 10.37
N GLU A 20 10.50 5.42 11.69
CA GLU A 20 10.14 4.28 12.53
C GLU A 20 8.63 4.00 12.53
N ILE A 21 7.82 5.04 12.66
CA ILE A 21 6.35 4.91 12.63
C ILE A 21 5.90 4.39 11.27
N THR A 22 6.43 4.95 10.19
CA THR A 22 6.09 4.53 8.82
C THR A 22 6.56 3.10 8.55
N ARG A 23 7.76 2.74 8.99
CA ARG A 23 8.27 1.37 8.88
C ARG A 23 7.33 0.36 9.55
N LEU A 24 6.97 0.61 10.80
CA LEU A 24 6.06 -0.27 11.56
C LEU A 24 4.69 -0.41 10.90
N LEU A 25 4.16 0.69 10.39
CA LEU A 25 2.88 0.70 9.66
C LEU A 25 2.94 -0.22 8.43
N LEU A 26 3.97 -0.06 7.62
CA LEU A 26 4.13 -0.81 6.38
C LEU A 26 4.45 -2.28 6.62
N GLU A 27 5.28 -2.60 7.61
CA GLU A 27 5.59 -3.98 7.99
C GLU A 27 4.33 -4.72 8.49
N ARG A 28 3.49 -4.06 9.27
CA ARG A 28 2.20 -4.62 9.70
C ARG A 28 1.24 -4.88 8.54
N ALA A 29 1.36 -4.09 7.49
CA ALA A 29 0.59 -4.29 6.25
C ALA A 29 1.18 -5.39 5.34
N GLY A 30 2.29 -6.01 5.73
CA GLY A 30 2.90 -7.12 5.02
C GLY A 30 3.97 -6.74 4.00
N TYR A 31 4.44 -5.50 4.00
CA TYR A 31 5.53 -5.04 3.15
C TYR A 31 6.89 -5.27 3.80
N ARG A 32 7.92 -5.46 2.98
CA ARG A 32 9.31 -5.34 3.43
C ARG A 32 9.70 -3.87 3.39
N VAL A 33 10.46 -3.40 4.37
CA VAL A 33 10.79 -1.98 4.48
C VAL A 33 12.27 -1.77 4.67
N MET A 34 12.84 -0.84 3.92
CA MET A 34 14.13 -0.21 4.14
C MET A 34 13.91 1.25 4.52
N THR A 35 14.76 1.79 5.35
CA THR A 35 14.74 3.22 5.71
C THR A 35 16.07 3.87 5.38
N ALA A 36 16.05 5.16 5.05
CA ALA A 36 17.22 5.97 4.82
C ALA A 36 17.00 7.38 5.36
N ALA A 37 18.01 7.95 5.98
CA ALA A 37 17.94 9.30 6.57
C ALA A 37 18.26 10.42 5.58
N ASP A 38 18.81 10.08 4.43
CA ASP A 38 19.17 11.01 3.36
C ASP A 38 19.18 10.34 1.99
N PRO A 39 19.16 11.13 0.90
CA PRO A 39 19.18 10.59 -0.47
C PRO A 39 20.43 9.76 -0.79
N ALA A 40 21.59 10.11 -0.26
CA ALA A 40 22.82 9.35 -0.53
C ALA A 40 22.76 7.96 0.09
N GLN A 41 22.24 7.86 1.30
CA GLN A 41 22.00 6.58 1.96
C GLN A 41 20.95 5.77 1.20
N ALA A 42 19.90 6.42 0.73
CA ALA A 42 18.86 5.81 -0.07
C ALA A 42 19.42 5.16 -1.34
N LEU A 43 20.22 5.89 -2.11
CA LEU A 43 20.84 5.39 -3.34
C LEU A 43 21.77 4.19 -3.08
N ARG A 44 22.55 4.22 -2.00
CA ARG A 44 23.39 3.07 -1.61
C ARG A 44 22.55 1.81 -1.32
N LYS A 45 21.43 1.98 -0.61
CA LYS A 45 20.53 0.87 -0.30
C LYS A 45 19.83 0.35 -1.54
N MET A 46 19.39 1.24 -2.44
CA MET A 46 18.79 0.86 -3.72
C MET A 46 19.76 0.09 -4.62
N ALA A 47 21.04 0.43 -4.60
CA ALA A 47 22.07 -0.30 -5.34
C ALA A 47 22.29 -1.73 -4.81
N ALA A 48 22.11 -1.94 -3.51
CA ALA A 48 22.20 -3.25 -2.88
C ALA A 48 20.93 -4.09 -3.10
N GLU A 49 19.76 -3.49 -2.98
CA GLU A 49 18.46 -4.13 -3.22
C GLU A 49 17.47 -3.10 -3.76
N LYS A 50 16.99 -3.33 -4.98
CA LYS A 50 16.05 -2.43 -5.66
C LYS A 50 14.68 -2.49 -5.01
N PRO A 51 14.12 -1.37 -4.51
CA PRO A 51 12.75 -1.34 -4.01
C PRO A 51 11.73 -1.31 -5.14
N ASP A 52 10.51 -1.68 -4.83
CA ASP A 52 9.36 -1.56 -5.73
C ASP A 52 8.72 -0.16 -5.65
N LEU A 53 8.84 0.48 -4.49
CA LEU A 53 8.29 1.80 -4.22
C LEU A 53 9.19 2.57 -3.27
N VAL A 54 9.29 3.88 -3.48
CA VAL A 54 10.00 4.82 -2.61
C VAL A 54 9.01 5.82 -2.04
N ILE A 55 9.05 6.03 -0.74
CA ILE A 55 8.40 7.15 -0.05
C ILE A 55 9.51 8.11 0.36
N THR A 56 9.48 9.34 -0.09
CA THR A 56 10.51 10.33 0.23
C THR A 56 9.91 11.63 0.71
N ASP A 57 10.52 12.23 1.75
CA ASP A 57 10.19 13.60 2.15
C ASP A 57 10.63 14.59 1.07
N LEU A 58 9.84 15.64 0.88
CA LEU A 58 10.16 16.75 -0.02
C LEU A 58 11.38 17.52 0.47
N MET A 59 11.43 17.78 1.77
CA MET A 59 12.44 18.62 2.41
C MET A 59 13.26 17.82 3.42
N MET A 60 14.51 17.55 3.10
CA MET A 60 15.46 16.94 4.02
C MET A 60 16.59 17.94 4.34
N THR A 61 17.69 17.86 3.62
CA THR A 61 18.84 18.76 3.83
C THR A 61 18.70 20.08 3.08
N SER A 62 17.84 20.15 2.06
CA SER A 62 17.51 21.34 1.28
C SER A 62 16.04 21.33 0.85
N LEU A 63 15.55 22.50 0.43
CA LEU A 63 14.15 22.70 0.02
C LEU A 63 13.66 21.79 -1.11
N ASP A 64 14.57 21.29 -1.91
CA ASP A 64 14.27 20.49 -3.11
C ASP A 64 14.91 19.10 -3.10
N SER A 65 15.50 18.69 -1.96
CA SER A 65 16.23 17.42 -1.89
C SER A 65 15.37 16.21 -2.25
N GLY A 66 14.10 16.22 -1.88
CA GLY A 66 13.14 15.18 -2.25
C GLY A 66 12.79 15.16 -3.72
N PHE A 67 12.61 16.33 -4.35
CA PHE A 67 12.38 16.42 -5.79
C PHE A 67 13.59 15.99 -6.59
N SER A 68 14.77 16.47 -6.22
CA SER A 68 16.02 16.10 -6.88
C SER A 68 16.27 14.60 -6.78
N PHE A 69 15.97 14.00 -5.64
CA PHE A 69 16.07 12.56 -5.45
C PHE A 69 15.02 11.80 -6.29
N ALA A 70 13.75 12.18 -6.24
CA ALA A 70 12.70 11.58 -7.04
C ALA A 70 13.02 11.63 -8.54
N ARG A 71 13.49 12.78 -9.00
CA ARG A 71 13.93 12.98 -10.38
C ARG A 71 15.09 12.06 -10.74
N SER A 72 16.11 11.97 -9.91
CA SER A 72 17.27 11.10 -10.17
C SER A 72 16.87 9.63 -10.26
N VAL A 73 15.91 9.19 -9.46
CA VAL A 73 15.35 7.84 -9.51
C VAL A 73 14.62 7.60 -10.84
N LYS A 74 13.78 8.53 -11.28
CA LYS A 74 13.01 8.38 -12.50
C LYS A 74 13.82 8.53 -13.79
N GLU A 75 14.89 9.31 -13.75
CA GLU A 75 15.78 9.51 -14.91
C GLU A 75 16.80 8.37 -15.09
N ASP A 76 17.04 7.60 -14.03
CA ASP A 76 17.93 6.43 -14.10
C ASP A 76 17.17 5.22 -14.72
N PRO A 77 17.62 4.69 -15.86
CA PRO A 77 16.97 3.53 -16.49
C PRO A 77 16.86 2.31 -15.57
N ALA A 78 17.77 2.16 -14.61
CA ALA A 78 17.74 1.05 -13.65
C ALA A 78 16.57 1.18 -12.65
N TYR A 79 16.09 2.39 -12.40
CA TYR A 79 15.11 2.71 -11.37
C TYR A 79 13.82 3.37 -11.89
N ALA A 80 13.74 3.61 -13.19
CA ALA A 80 12.63 4.35 -13.79
C ALA A 80 11.24 3.72 -13.57
N ASP A 81 11.18 2.43 -13.31
CA ASP A 81 9.97 1.67 -13.03
C ASP A 81 9.53 1.72 -11.55
N ILE A 82 10.40 2.23 -10.66
CA ILE A 82 10.07 2.39 -9.24
C ILE A 82 8.96 3.44 -9.09
N ARG A 83 7.96 3.12 -8.27
CA ARG A 83 6.93 4.09 -7.88
C ARG A 83 7.48 5.03 -6.82
N VAL A 84 7.20 6.32 -6.96
CA VAL A 84 7.67 7.36 -6.03
C VAL A 84 6.48 8.08 -5.42
N VAL A 85 6.44 8.06 -4.09
CA VAL A 85 5.48 8.80 -3.27
C VAL A 85 6.23 9.91 -2.54
N LEU A 86 5.78 11.13 -2.70
CA LEU A 86 6.34 12.29 -2.03
C LEU A 86 5.53 12.63 -0.77
N THR A 87 6.21 12.89 0.33
CA THR A 87 5.61 13.36 1.57
C THR A 87 6.16 14.72 1.96
N THR A 88 5.38 15.56 2.62
CA THR A 88 5.83 16.87 3.07
C THR A 88 5.04 17.42 4.25
N SER A 89 5.72 18.18 5.09
CA SER A 89 5.11 19.04 6.12
C SER A 89 5.02 20.51 5.70
N VAL A 90 5.52 20.85 4.51
CA VAL A 90 5.70 22.25 4.08
C VAL A 90 4.38 22.97 3.88
N SER A 91 3.33 22.29 3.41
CA SER A 91 2.01 22.89 3.21
C SER A 91 1.45 23.49 4.49
N SER A 92 1.68 22.81 5.62
CA SER A 92 1.22 23.29 6.93
C SER A 92 2.15 24.30 7.57
N ALA A 93 3.46 24.20 7.33
CA ALA A 93 4.47 25.04 8.00
C ALA A 93 4.66 26.42 7.33
N LEU A 94 4.53 26.50 6.02
CA LEU A 94 4.79 27.72 5.24
C LEU A 94 3.57 28.27 4.52
N GLY A 95 2.40 27.63 4.60
CA GLY A 95 1.20 28.03 3.89
C GLY A 95 1.34 27.93 2.36
N LEU A 96 2.35 27.21 1.87
CA LEU A 96 2.60 27.00 0.47
C LEU A 96 1.98 25.69 0.02
N ASP A 97 1.19 25.74 -1.02
CA ASP A 97 0.56 24.56 -1.60
C ASP A 97 1.45 24.01 -2.72
N PHE A 98 2.19 22.95 -2.39
CA PHE A 98 3.03 22.23 -3.36
C PHE A 98 2.31 21.03 -3.99
N ARG A 99 1.03 20.86 -3.70
CA ARG A 99 0.28 19.76 -4.28
C ARG A 99 0.14 19.96 -5.79
N PRO A 100 0.40 18.92 -6.57
CA PRO A 100 0.14 18.98 -7.99
C PRO A 100 -1.36 19.20 -8.22
N ARG A 101 -1.71 20.21 -9.00
CA ARG A 101 -3.10 20.55 -9.30
C ARG A 101 -3.66 19.77 -10.49
N SER A 102 -2.77 19.08 -11.21
CA SER A 102 -3.12 18.26 -12.35
C SER A 102 -2.22 17.02 -12.45
N ALA A 103 -2.66 16.03 -13.21
CA ALA A 103 -1.84 14.85 -13.51
C ALA A 103 -0.56 15.21 -14.26
N GLU A 104 -0.60 16.30 -15.07
CA GLU A 104 0.55 16.79 -15.81
C GLU A 104 1.60 17.41 -14.87
N GLU A 105 1.18 18.21 -13.89
CA GLU A 105 2.08 18.74 -12.86
C GLU A 105 2.69 17.62 -12.03
N GLN A 106 1.90 16.63 -11.66
CA GLN A 106 2.38 15.46 -10.93
C GLN A 106 3.44 14.69 -11.73
N ALA A 107 3.23 14.53 -13.04
CA ALA A 107 4.20 13.90 -13.92
C ALA A 107 5.49 14.72 -14.04
N GLN A 108 5.40 16.05 -14.08
CA GLN A 108 6.55 16.95 -14.09
C GLN A 108 7.35 16.90 -12.79
N MET A 109 6.69 16.61 -11.68
CA MET A 109 7.34 16.42 -10.37
C MET A 109 8.05 15.06 -10.25
N HIS A 110 7.93 14.19 -11.25
CA HIS A 110 8.49 12.84 -11.24
C HIS A 110 8.02 11.98 -10.05
N VAL A 111 6.77 12.16 -9.64
CA VAL A 111 6.17 11.41 -8.53
C VAL A 111 4.84 10.78 -8.96
N ASP A 112 4.54 9.63 -8.37
CA ASP A 112 3.32 8.89 -8.64
C ASP A 112 2.20 9.24 -7.64
N ALA A 113 2.55 9.75 -6.47
CA ALA A 113 1.60 10.23 -5.47
C ALA A 113 2.24 11.26 -4.54
N TYR A 114 1.39 12.03 -3.88
CA TYR A 114 1.77 13.09 -2.97
C TYR A 114 0.92 13.05 -1.71
N PHE A 115 1.53 13.21 -0.54
CA PHE A 115 0.84 13.25 0.75
C PHE A 115 1.37 14.36 1.65
N ASP A 116 0.47 15.05 2.33
CA ASP A 116 0.82 15.96 3.42
C ASP A 116 1.03 15.17 4.72
N LYS A 117 1.97 15.62 5.54
CA LYS A 117 2.12 15.12 6.91
C LYS A 117 1.16 15.87 7.86
N PRO A 118 0.55 15.22 8.83
CA PRO A 118 0.69 13.81 9.20
C PRO A 118 -0.02 12.87 8.21
N LEU A 119 0.59 11.71 7.95
CA LEU A 119 0.05 10.74 7.00
C LEU A 119 -1.22 10.07 7.56
N ASN A 120 -2.23 9.96 6.71
CA ASN A 120 -3.34 9.07 6.97
C ASN A 120 -2.95 7.64 6.55
N ALA A 121 -2.92 6.73 7.51
CA ALA A 121 -2.45 5.36 7.30
C ALA A 121 -3.29 4.61 6.25
N GLU A 122 -4.61 4.74 6.29
CA GLU A 122 -5.50 4.05 5.34
C GLU A 122 -5.30 4.56 3.92
N GLN A 123 -5.22 5.88 3.76
CA GLN A 123 -5.00 6.50 2.45
C GLN A 123 -3.65 6.14 1.87
N LEU A 124 -2.61 6.13 2.71
CA LEU A 124 -1.26 5.74 2.28
C LEU A 124 -1.23 4.28 1.83
N LEU A 125 -1.76 3.37 2.63
CA LEU A 125 -1.77 1.94 2.30
C LEU A 125 -2.60 1.64 1.06
N ALA A 126 -3.75 2.29 0.89
CA ALA A 126 -4.58 2.17 -0.30
C ALA A 126 -3.85 2.64 -1.57
N LYS A 127 -3.15 3.77 -1.49
CA LYS A 127 -2.37 4.31 -2.61
C LYS A 127 -1.16 3.41 -2.95
N ILE A 128 -0.47 2.90 -1.96
CA ILE A 128 0.63 1.95 -2.18
C ILE A 128 0.13 0.69 -2.90
N ALA A 129 -0.97 0.12 -2.45
CA ALA A 129 -1.58 -1.05 -3.09
C ALA A 129 -1.97 -0.77 -4.55
N GLU A 130 -2.55 0.39 -4.82
CA GLU A 130 -2.88 0.84 -6.18
C GLU A 130 -1.63 0.97 -7.06
N LEU A 131 -0.60 1.66 -6.58
CA LEU A 131 0.64 1.90 -7.32
C LEU A 131 1.42 0.61 -7.60
N LEU A 132 1.35 -0.37 -6.71
CA LEU A 132 2.00 -1.67 -6.87
C LEU A 132 1.16 -2.66 -7.70
N GLY A 133 -0.01 -2.25 -8.20
CA GLY A 133 -0.90 -3.10 -8.97
C GLY A 133 -1.53 -4.23 -8.17
N LYS A 134 -1.50 -4.15 -6.85
CA LYS A 134 -2.25 -5.02 -5.96
C LYS A 134 -3.66 -4.46 -5.91
N SER A 135 -4.56 -5.03 -6.70
CA SER A 135 -5.98 -4.75 -6.58
C SER A 135 -6.38 -4.92 -5.12
N ASP A 136 -7.17 -3.97 -4.66
CA ASP A 136 -7.71 -3.83 -3.32
C ASP A 136 -8.17 -5.20 -2.76
N GLN A 137 -7.25 -5.91 -2.11
CA GLN A 137 -7.65 -6.99 -1.22
C GLN A 137 -7.60 -6.39 0.18
N PRO A 138 -8.77 -6.19 0.79
CA PRO A 138 -8.81 -5.84 2.20
C PRO A 138 -7.99 -6.88 2.95
N ALA A 139 -7.19 -6.39 3.89
CA ALA A 139 -6.31 -7.21 4.70
C ALA A 139 -7.01 -8.52 5.08
N ARG A 140 -6.48 -9.63 4.59
CA ARG A 140 -6.94 -10.97 4.99
C ARG A 140 -6.64 -11.16 6.47
N GLY A 141 -7.53 -10.70 7.30
CA GLY A 141 -7.31 -10.86 8.74
C GLY A 141 -8.50 -10.57 9.64
N ALA A 142 -9.50 -9.85 9.18
CA ALA A 142 -10.57 -9.42 10.05
C ALA A 142 -11.99 -9.81 9.61
N ALA A 143 -12.19 -10.40 8.46
CA ALA A 143 -13.55 -10.60 7.93
C ALA A 143 -13.90 -12.02 7.48
N ALA A 144 -13.08 -13.00 7.76
CA ALA A 144 -13.32 -14.33 7.25
C ALA A 144 -13.68 -15.35 8.33
N ARG A 145 -14.47 -14.97 9.29
CA ARG A 145 -15.22 -15.94 10.10
C ARG A 145 -16.68 -15.54 10.12
N LYS A 146 -17.26 -15.44 8.96
CA LYS A 146 -18.68 -15.66 8.85
C LYS A 146 -18.88 -17.15 8.80
N ASP A 147 -19.33 -17.58 9.90
CA ASP A 147 -19.98 -18.79 10.22
C ASP A 147 -20.65 -19.46 8.99
N GLU A 148 -19.99 -20.43 8.43
CA GLU A 148 -20.58 -21.30 7.40
C GLU A 148 -21.56 -22.31 8.00
N SER A 149 -21.86 -22.19 9.29
CA SER A 149 -22.73 -23.15 9.97
C SER A 149 -24.22 -22.89 9.78
N ALA A 150 -24.61 -21.81 9.14
CA ALA A 150 -26.02 -21.46 8.98
C ALA A 150 -26.67 -21.99 7.70
N GLY A 151 -25.92 -22.60 6.81
CA GLY A 151 -26.43 -23.06 5.52
C GLY A 151 -26.83 -24.53 5.44
N ALA A 152 -26.55 -25.31 6.43
CA ALA A 152 -26.69 -26.75 6.32
C ALA A 152 -27.96 -27.35 6.98
N ARG A 153 -28.89 -26.54 7.39
CA ARG A 153 -30.04 -27.04 8.16
C ARG A 153 -31.38 -26.86 7.54
N LEU A 154 -31.52 -26.88 6.26
CA LEU A 154 -32.82 -26.91 5.62
C LEU A 154 -32.89 -27.87 4.45
N ARG A 155 -32.55 -29.11 4.76
CA ARG A 155 -33.13 -30.21 4.01
C ARG A 155 -33.96 -31.04 4.97
N LYS A 156 -35.13 -30.55 5.28
CA LYS A 156 -36.17 -31.44 5.71
C LYS A 156 -36.56 -32.26 4.52
N GLU A 157 -36.12 -33.47 4.51
CA GLU A 157 -36.77 -34.51 3.72
C GLU A 157 -38.22 -34.57 4.16
N THR A 158 -39.08 -34.07 3.33
CA THR A 158 -40.45 -34.51 3.38
C THR A 158 -40.46 -35.91 2.80
N ARG A 159 -40.47 -36.87 3.66
CA ARG A 159 -40.93 -38.20 3.26
C ARG A 159 -42.35 -38.09 2.76
N PRO A 160 -42.66 -38.57 1.61
CA PRO A 160 -44.02 -38.93 1.29
C PRO A 160 -44.36 -40.14 2.16
N THR A 161 -45.25 -39.97 3.04
CA THR A 161 -45.92 -41.07 3.68
C THR A 161 -46.55 -41.91 2.62
N GLY A 162 -46.06 -43.10 2.47
CA GLY A 162 -46.64 -44.09 1.57
C GLY A 162 -48.07 -44.31 1.92
N GLU A 163 -48.85 -44.20 0.93
CA GLU A 163 -50.22 -44.58 0.89
C GLU A 163 -50.39 -46.00 1.32
N VAL A 164 -51.06 -46.18 2.37
CA VAL A 164 -51.55 -47.51 2.69
C VAL A 164 -52.86 -47.65 1.97
N SER A 165 -52.81 -48.36 0.96
CA SER A 165 -54.04 -48.88 0.38
C SER A 165 -54.60 -49.93 1.27
N ALA A 166 -55.61 -49.61 1.93
CA ALA A 166 -56.51 -50.62 2.47
C ALA A 166 -57.35 -51.11 1.38
N ASP A 167 -57.01 -52.22 0.97
CA ASP A 167 -58.00 -52.97 0.20
C ASP A 167 -58.70 -53.94 1.08
N ASP A 168 -59.87 -53.81 0.85
CA ASP A 168 -60.69 -54.71 1.42
C ASP A 168 -61.67 -55.32 0.44
N ARG A 169 -62.08 -56.35 0.62
CA ARG A 169 -62.96 -57.03 0.20
C ARG A 169 -63.90 -57.85 0.39
N PRO A 170 -64.63 -58.34 0.39
CA PRO A 170 -65.21 -59.51 0.97
C PRO A 170 -65.70 -60.52 0.15
#